data_ae3c8b1af709ced73f1ef594e65b695e
#
_entry.id   ae3c8b1af709ced73f1ef594e65b695e
#
_cell.length_a   1.000
_cell.length_b   1.000
_cell.length_c   1.000
_cell.angle_alpha   90.00
_cell.angle_beta   90.00
_cell.angle_gamma   90.00
#
_symmetry.space_group_name_H-M   'P 1'
#
loop_
_entity.id
_entity.type
_entity.pdbx_description
1 polymer ?
#
loop_
_entity_poly.entity_id
_entity_poly.type
_entity_poly.pdbx_seq_one_letter_code
_entity_poly.pdbx_strand_id
1 'polypeptide(L)'
;IDASLLDAAVSVQPTPVDSAPTVRVAESEATAAERRIQVERIDGRPDVTASVGVTRYGLEDETALTVGLSLPLPLFNRNRGNIDAAQAEFRAAEARVLQARQDAHADRSAAMARLASSGSRVSAADAGVKAAEEAYRLSRLGADAGRISQLELRVSRTALINARAAAVDARLSRVRAEIDLARLEGRAPFQGNS
;
A
#
# COMPACT_ATOMS: atom_id res chain seq x y z
N ILE A 1 -22.24 -13.58 -6.62
CA ILE A 1 -21.37 -12.47 -7.08
C ILE A 1 -22.13 -11.83 -8.22
N ASP A 2 -22.49 -10.57 -8.03
CA ASP A 2 -23.30 -9.83 -8.98
C ASP A 2 -22.47 -9.61 -10.27
N ALA A 3 -22.99 -10.04 -11.41
CA ALA A 3 -22.29 -9.94 -12.71
C ALA A 3 -21.99 -8.48 -13.10
N SER A 4 -22.68 -7.51 -12.51
CA SER A 4 -22.47 -6.08 -12.71
C SER A 4 -21.08 -5.59 -12.24
N LEU A 5 -20.48 -6.25 -11.24
CA LEU A 5 -19.14 -5.91 -10.76
C LEU A 5 -18.02 -6.30 -11.75
N LEU A 6 -18.30 -7.24 -12.65
CA LEU A 6 -17.34 -7.69 -13.66
C LEU A 6 -17.29 -6.76 -14.89
N ASP A 7 -18.31 -5.94 -15.08
CA ASP A 7 -18.46 -5.05 -16.24
C ASP A 7 -18.31 -3.55 -15.86
N ALA A 8 -18.17 -3.23 -14.56
CA ALA A 8 -17.99 -1.86 -14.10
C ALA A 8 -16.67 -1.26 -14.63
N ALA A 9 -16.77 -0.27 -15.50
CA ALA A 9 -15.63 0.52 -15.92
C ALA A 9 -15.25 1.48 -14.76
N VAL A 10 -14.18 1.19 -14.05
CA VAL A 10 -13.66 2.09 -13.02
C VAL A 10 -12.95 3.26 -13.69
N SER A 11 -13.47 4.48 -13.49
CA SER A 11 -12.77 5.70 -13.87
C SER A 11 -11.56 5.88 -12.95
N VAL A 12 -10.37 5.58 -13.46
CA VAL A 12 -9.10 5.80 -12.73
C VAL A 12 -8.82 7.30 -12.73
N GLN A 13 -9.15 7.99 -11.64
CA GLN A 13 -8.65 9.36 -11.44
C GLN A 13 -7.18 9.29 -11.04
N PRO A 14 -6.32 10.12 -11.64
CA PRO A 14 -4.88 10.14 -11.30
C PRO A 14 -4.69 10.64 -9.87
N THR A 15 -4.38 9.74 -8.95
CA THR A 15 -4.02 10.09 -7.56
C THR A 15 -2.54 10.47 -7.53
N PRO A 16 -2.13 11.56 -6.86
CA PRO A 16 -0.72 11.92 -6.73
C PRO A 16 0.08 10.79 -6.06
N VAL A 17 1.30 10.53 -6.54
CA VAL A 17 2.17 9.47 -6.00
C VAL A 17 2.53 9.74 -4.54
N ASP A 18 2.62 11.00 -4.15
CA ASP A 18 2.90 11.44 -2.77
C ASP A 18 1.80 11.01 -1.77
N SER A 19 0.61 10.67 -2.24
CA SER A 19 -0.47 10.15 -1.39
C SER A 19 -0.40 8.63 -1.16
N ALA A 20 0.54 7.93 -1.82
CA ALA A 20 0.70 6.48 -1.65
C ALA A 20 1.00 6.14 -0.18
N PRO A 21 0.35 5.10 0.38
CA PRO A 21 0.54 4.74 1.79
C PRO A 21 2.00 4.49 2.17
N THR A 22 2.78 3.89 1.28
CA THR A 22 4.21 3.62 1.48
C THR A 22 5.03 4.90 1.61
N VAL A 23 4.74 5.92 0.80
CA VAL A 23 5.41 7.23 0.86
C VAL A 23 5.06 7.93 2.17
N ARG A 24 3.79 7.93 2.58
CA ARG A 24 3.35 8.53 3.85
C ARG A 24 3.99 7.89 5.07
N VAL A 25 4.21 6.59 5.05
CA VAL A 25 4.94 5.88 6.12
C VAL A 25 6.38 6.38 6.16
N ALA A 26 7.09 6.41 5.04
CA ALA A 26 8.47 6.89 4.98
C ALA A 26 8.60 8.36 5.43
N GLU A 27 7.66 9.24 5.07
CA GLU A 27 7.61 10.64 5.51
C GLU A 27 7.39 10.76 7.02
N SER A 28 6.53 9.93 7.61
CA SER A 28 6.32 9.91 9.05
C SER A 28 7.56 9.42 9.81
N GLU A 29 8.29 8.44 9.25
CA GLU A 29 9.57 7.98 9.79
C GLU A 29 10.65 9.08 9.74
N ALA A 30 10.73 9.82 8.62
CA ALA A 30 11.65 10.95 8.50
C ALA A 30 11.33 12.05 9.51
N THR A 31 10.04 12.37 9.70
CA THR A 31 9.61 13.32 10.72
C THR A 31 9.94 12.85 12.13
N ALA A 32 9.81 11.56 12.41
CA ALA A 32 10.19 10.99 13.71
C ALA A 32 11.71 11.08 13.94
N ALA A 33 12.52 10.79 12.91
CA ALA A 33 13.97 10.93 12.98
C ALA A 33 14.41 12.39 13.19
N GLU A 34 13.75 13.34 12.52
CA GLU A 34 14.00 14.77 12.75
C GLU A 34 13.72 15.19 14.19
N ARG A 35 12.60 14.74 14.77
CA ARG A 35 12.27 15.01 16.18
C ARG A 35 13.28 14.38 17.13
N ARG A 36 13.86 13.22 16.81
CA ARG A 36 14.89 12.58 17.62
C ARG A 36 16.12 13.49 17.76
N ILE A 37 16.52 14.24 16.71
CA ILE A 37 17.60 15.21 16.80
C ILE A 37 17.31 16.25 17.90
N GLN A 38 16.08 16.70 18.06
CA GLN A 38 15.70 17.65 19.09
C GLN A 38 15.79 17.02 20.49
N VAL A 39 15.38 15.75 20.64
CA VAL A 39 15.54 15.01 21.92
C VAL A 39 17.02 14.94 22.30
N GLU A 40 17.88 14.50 21.39
CA GLU A 40 19.32 14.40 21.66
C GLU A 40 19.98 15.76 21.98
N ARG A 41 19.45 16.84 21.39
CA ARG A 41 19.90 18.21 21.73
C ARG A 41 19.46 18.65 23.12
N ILE A 42 18.27 18.24 23.57
CA ILE A 42 17.75 18.52 24.91
C ILE A 42 18.55 17.73 25.94
N ASP A 43 18.81 16.43 25.68
CA ASP A 43 19.60 15.56 26.56
C ASP A 43 21.07 16.06 26.73
N GLY A 44 21.55 16.85 25.78
CA GLY A 44 22.83 17.55 25.89
C GLY A 44 22.82 18.80 26.78
N ARG A 45 21.66 19.20 27.32
CA ARG A 45 21.50 20.34 28.22
C ARG A 45 21.45 19.88 29.67
N PRO A 46 21.94 20.69 30.62
CA PRO A 46 21.83 20.35 32.03
C PRO A 46 20.36 20.44 32.50
N ASP A 47 19.94 19.43 33.25
CA ASP A 47 18.65 19.43 33.93
C ASP A 47 18.72 20.22 35.23
N VAL A 48 17.86 21.20 35.39
CA VAL A 48 17.71 21.95 36.67
C VAL A 48 16.76 21.17 37.53
N THR A 49 17.22 20.68 38.66
CA THR A 49 16.39 19.98 39.65
C THR A 49 16.14 20.89 40.85
N ALA A 50 14.88 21.18 41.14
CA ALA A 50 14.44 21.83 42.36
C ALA A 50 13.86 20.77 43.30
N SER A 51 14.26 20.78 44.56
CA SER A 51 13.76 19.88 45.60
C SER A 51 13.26 20.65 46.82
N VAL A 52 12.13 20.22 47.36
CA VAL A 52 11.57 20.72 48.61
C VAL A 52 11.40 19.52 49.52
N GLY A 53 11.96 19.60 50.71
CA GLY A 53 11.86 18.52 51.70
C GLY A 53 11.47 19.06 53.06
N VAL A 54 10.73 18.27 53.85
CA VAL A 54 10.45 18.54 55.26
C VAL A 54 11.08 17.43 56.05
N THR A 55 11.99 17.80 56.97
CA THR A 55 12.65 16.84 57.86
C THR A 55 12.19 17.12 59.29
N ARG A 56 11.69 16.09 59.98
CA ARG A 56 11.30 16.15 61.38
C ARG A 56 12.31 15.38 62.23
N TYR A 57 12.87 16.03 63.19
CA TYR A 57 13.84 15.44 64.12
C TYR A 57 13.08 14.87 65.31
N GLY A 58 13.10 13.54 65.49
CA GLY A 58 12.27 12.80 66.42
C GLY A 58 12.63 12.97 67.92
N LEU A 59 13.71 13.62 68.30
CA LEU A 59 14.14 13.84 69.68
C LEU A 59 13.87 15.27 70.27
N GLU A 60 13.58 16.24 69.40
CA GLU A 60 13.37 17.64 69.80
C GLU A 60 12.12 18.28 69.19
N ASP A 61 11.26 17.51 68.54
CA ASP A 61 10.00 17.96 67.86
C ASP A 61 10.22 19.17 66.91
N GLU A 62 11.47 19.33 66.42
CA GLU A 62 11.82 20.40 65.49
C GLU A 62 11.54 19.93 64.05
N THR A 63 10.93 20.82 63.26
CA THR A 63 10.64 20.61 61.83
C THR A 63 11.51 21.55 61.01
N ALA A 64 12.36 21.01 60.15
CA ALA A 64 13.17 21.81 59.23
C ALA A 64 12.62 21.69 57.79
N LEU A 65 12.46 22.84 57.12
CA LEU A 65 12.14 22.95 55.71
C LEU A 65 13.46 23.05 54.92
N THR A 66 13.69 22.11 53.99
CA THR A 66 14.86 22.10 53.12
C THR A 66 14.44 22.45 51.70
N VAL A 67 15.04 23.45 51.10
CA VAL A 67 14.90 23.80 49.70
C VAL A 67 16.26 23.61 49.04
N GLY A 68 16.30 22.81 47.98
CA GLY A 68 17.52 22.54 47.23
C GLY A 68 17.34 22.86 45.74
N LEU A 69 18.41 23.42 45.14
CA LEU A 69 18.53 23.58 43.68
C LEU A 69 19.82 22.91 43.24
N SER A 70 19.71 21.98 42.28
CA SER A 70 20.85 21.26 41.70
C SER A 70 20.91 21.52 40.21
N LEU A 71 22.09 21.90 39.73
CA LEU A 71 22.40 22.13 38.31
C LEU A 71 23.70 21.37 37.98
N PRO A 72 23.63 20.18 37.34
CA PRO A 72 24.80 19.49 36.84
C PRO A 72 25.38 20.25 35.66
N LEU A 73 26.67 20.61 35.72
CA LEU A 73 27.40 21.28 34.63
C LEU A 73 28.07 20.23 33.72
N PRO A 74 27.61 20.00 32.46
CA PRO A 74 28.25 19.06 31.54
C PRO A 74 29.50 19.65 30.93
N LEU A 75 30.64 19.54 31.65
CA LEU A 75 31.90 20.13 31.23
C LEU A 75 32.54 19.41 30.04
N PHE A 76 32.36 18.09 29.94
CA PHE A 76 33.05 17.24 28.96
C PHE A 76 32.10 16.52 27.98
N ASN A 77 30.88 16.19 28.38
CA ASN A 77 29.92 15.47 27.52
C ASN A 77 28.71 16.35 27.17
N ARG A 78 28.67 16.81 25.93
CA ARG A 78 27.56 17.62 25.36
C ARG A 78 26.70 16.80 24.42
N ASN A 79 26.64 15.49 24.53
CA ASN A 79 25.89 14.55 23.72
C ASN A 79 26.14 14.67 22.20
N ARG A 80 27.27 15.21 21.77
CA ARG A 80 27.57 15.48 20.36
C ARG A 80 27.51 14.22 19.51
N GLY A 81 28.05 13.10 20.00
CA GLY A 81 28.04 11.83 19.25
C GLY A 81 26.65 11.33 18.93
N ASN A 82 25.71 11.41 19.88
CA ASN A 82 24.33 11.01 19.66
C ASN A 82 23.60 12.00 18.75
N ILE A 83 23.89 13.31 18.88
CA ILE A 83 23.34 14.33 17.95
C ILE A 83 23.80 14.05 16.52
N ASP A 84 25.07 13.75 16.30
CA ASP A 84 25.61 13.42 14.98
C ASP A 84 25.02 12.12 14.43
N ALA A 85 24.83 11.11 15.29
CA ALA A 85 24.16 9.86 14.94
C ALA A 85 22.71 10.09 14.54
N ALA A 86 21.94 10.87 15.32
CA ALA A 86 20.55 11.21 15.01
C ALA A 86 20.43 12.00 13.69
N GLN A 87 21.39 12.89 13.39
CA GLN A 87 21.44 13.59 12.11
C GLN A 87 21.74 12.65 10.94
N ALA A 88 22.59 11.64 11.15
CA ALA A 88 22.85 10.61 10.13
C ALA A 88 21.61 9.74 9.89
N GLU A 89 20.90 9.37 10.95
CA GLU A 89 19.62 8.64 10.85
C GLU A 89 18.56 9.44 10.09
N PHE A 90 18.44 10.74 10.35
CA PHE A 90 17.52 11.62 9.62
C PHE A 90 17.84 11.66 8.12
N ARG A 91 19.12 11.85 7.75
CA ARG A 91 19.55 11.82 6.33
C ARG A 91 19.25 10.46 5.67
N ALA A 92 19.43 9.36 6.41
CA ALA A 92 19.06 8.04 5.91
C ALA A 92 17.53 7.90 5.72
N ALA A 93 16.73 8.47 6.62
CA ALA A 93 15.26 8.49 6.50
C ALA A 93 14.81 9.33 5.29
N GLU A 94 15.40 10.50 5.04
CA GLU A 94 15.15 11.30 3.84
C GLU A 94 15.46 10.52 2.55
N ALA A 95 16.57 9.78 2.51
CA ALA A 95 16.91 8.93 1.37
C ALA A 95 15.86 7.81 1.16
N ARG A 96 15.30 7.24 2.25
CA ARG A 96 14.19 6.26 2.16
C ARG A 96 12.91 6.88 1.62
N VAL A 97 12.61 8.14 1.94
CA VAL A 97 11.45 8.84 1.33
C VAL A 97 11.62 8.95 -0.19
N LEU A 98 12.80 9.32 -0.67
CA LEU A 98 13.07 9.40 -2.11
C LEU A 98 12.94 8.02 -2.77
N GLN A 99 13.47 6.98 -2.14
CA GLN A 99 13.32 5.61 -2.62
C GLN A 99 11.85 5.19 -2.66
N ALA A 100 11.09 5.40 -1.58
CA ALA A 100 9.67 5.06 -1.51
C ALA A 100 8.84 5.75 -2.61
N ARG A 101 9.17 7.00 -2.96
CA ARG A 101 8.54 7.71 -4.09
C ARG A 101 8.86 7.08 -5.44
N GLN A 102 10.12 6.69 -5.66
CA GLN A 102 10.53 6.02 -6.89
C GLN A 102 9.85 4.66 -7.03
N ASP A 103 9.83 3.87 -5.95
CA ASP A 103 9.20 2.55 -5.92
C ASP A 103 7.68 2.67 -6.15
N ALA A 104 7.02 3.61 -5.48
CA ALA A 104 5.58 3.87 -5.65
C ALA A 104 5.25 4.29 -7.10
N HIS A 105 6.11 5.09 -7.74
CA HIS A 105 5.94 5.46 -9.15
C HIS A 105 6.10 4.25 -10.08
N ALA A 106 7.12 3.43 -9.85
CA ALA A 106 7.38 2.22 -10.65
C ALA A 106 6.24 1.20 -10.50
N ASP A 107 5.83 0.92 -9.27
CA ASP A 107 4.75 -0.02 -8.96
C ASP A 107 3.42 0.43 -9.57
N ARG A 108 3.10 1.72 -9.47
CA ARG A 108 1.91 2.28 -10.08
C ARG A 108 1.94 2.14 -11.61
N SER A 109 3.06 2.47 -12.24
CA SER A 109 3.23 2.35 -13.69
C SER A 109 3.06 0.91 -14.14
N ALA A 110 3.62 -0.05 -13.42
CA ALA A 110 3.47 -1.47 -13.68
C ALA A 110 2.02 -1.95 -13.47
N ALA A 111 1.34 -1.48 -12.43
CA ALA A 111 -0.07 -1.81 -12.17
C ALA A 111 -0.99 -1.26 -13.27
N MET A 112 -0.78 -0.02 -13.72
CA MET A 112 -1.52 0.57 -14.84
C MET A 112 -1.31 -0.21 -16.15
N ALA A 113 -0.08 -0.64 -16.44
CA ALA A 113 0.20 -1.46 -17.62
C ALA A 113 -0.49 -2.82 -17.55
N ARG A 114 -0.51 -3.47 -16.36
CA ARG A 114 -1.25 -4.72 -16.14
C ARG A 114 -2.76 -4.52 -16.32
N LEU A 115 -3.31 -3.43 -15.81
CA LEU A 115 -4.73 -3.11 -15.97
C LEU A 115 -5.07 -2.91 -17.45
N ALA A 116 -4.28 -2.12 -18.19
CA ALA A 116 -4.47 -1.90 -19.62
C ALA A 116 -4.41 -3.23 -20.41
N SER A 117 -3.40 -4.07 -20.14
CA SER A 117 -3.26 -5.38 -20.79
C SER A 117 -4.40 -6.35 -20.45
N SER A 118 -4.94 -6.26 -19.24
CA SER A 118 -6.09 -7.09 -18.82
C SER A 118 -7.36 -6.73 -19.58
N GLY A 119 -7.58 -5.45 -19.89
CA GLY A 119 -8.68 -4.99 -20.75
C GLY A 119 -8.63 -5.60 -22.14
N SER A 120 -7.44 -5.62 -22.76
CA SER A 120 -7.23 -6.25 -24.06
C SER A 120 -7.47 -7.77 -24.01
N ARG A 121 -7.09 -8.44 -22.91
CA ARG A 121 -7.37 -9.87 -22.72
C ARG A 121 -8.85 -10.17 -22.61
N VAL A 122 -9.61 -9.34 -21.90
CA VAL A 122 -11.08 -9.49 -21.80
C VAL A 122 -11.70 -9.37 -23.18
N SER A 123 -11.35 -8.33 -23.96
CA SER A 123 -11.91 -8.17 -25.31
C SER A 123 -11.55 -9.32 -26.25
N ALA A 124 -10.34 -9.85 -26.18
CA ALA A 124 -9.91 -11.03 -26.96
C ALA A 124 -10.65 -12.29 -26.53
N ALA A 125 -10.84 -12.50 -25.23
CA ALA A 125 -11.57 -13.65 -24.71
C ALA A 125 -13.07 -13.60 -25.11
N ASP A 126 -13.71 -12.42 -25.06
CA ASP A 126 -15.10 -12.24 -25.50
C ASP A 126 -15.26 -12.47 -27.01
N ALA A 127 -14.28 -12.06 -27.82
CA ALA A 127 -14.24 -12.39 -29.25
C ALA A 127 -14.10 -13.92 -29.45
N GLY A 128 -13.25 -14.58 -28.65
CA GLY A 128 -13.10 -16.04 -28.65
C GLY A 128 -14.40 -16.78 -28.30
N VAL A 129 -15.17 -16.27 -27.31
CA VAL A 129 -16.48 -16.84 -26.96
C VAL A 129 -17.44 -16.73 -28.15
N LYS A 130 -17.54 -15.55 -28.79
CA LYS A 130 -18.41 -15.34 -29.95
C LYS A 130 -18.05 -16.29 -31.10
N ALA A 131 -16.76 -16.46 -31.40
CA ALA A 131 -16.30 -17.38 -32.43
C ALA A 131 -16.63 -18.85 -32.10
N ALA A 132 -16.43 -19.27 -30.85
CA ALA A 132 -16.76 -20.62 -30.39
C ALA A 132 -18.27 -20.89 -30.37
N GLU A 133 -19.11 -19.90 -30.04
CA GLU A 133 -20.57 -19.98 -30.11
C GLU A 133 -21.04 -20.20 -31.55
N GLU A 134 -20.48 -19.45 -32.49
CA GLU A 134 -20.84 -19.59 -33.91
C GLU A 134 -20.36 -20.94 -34.45
N ALA A 135 -19.15 -21.38 -34.13
CA ALA A 135 -18.63 -22.68 -34.49
C ALA A 135 -19.52 -23.84 -33.97
N TYR A 136 -19.93 -23.75 -32.69
CA TYR A 136 -20.83 -24.73 -32.09
C TYR A 136 -22.23 -24.70 -32.74
N ARG A 137 -22.76 -23.53 -33.06
CA ARG A 137 -24.04 -23.36 -33.77
C ARG A 137 -24.01 -24.03 -35.12
N LEU A 138 -22.95 -23.79 -35.91
CA LEU A 138 -22.77 -24.43 -37.24
C LEU A 138 -22.56 -25.94 -37.13
N SER A 139 -21.76 -26.38 -36.15
CA SER A 139 -21.57 -27.83 -35.90
C SER A 139 -22.87 -28.53 -35.54
N ARG A 140 -23.73 -27.89 -34.78
CA ARG A 140 -25.05 -28.43 -34.42
C ARG A 140 -25.97 -28.57 -35.66
N LEU A 141 -26.02 -27.55 -36.51
CA LEU A 141 -26.78 -27.62 -37.77
C LEU A 141 -26.23 -28.70 -38.68
N GLY A 142 -24.89 -28.86 -38.75
CA GLY A 142 -24.26 -29.92 -39.52
C GLY A 142 -24.55 -31.33 -38.99
N ALA A 143 -24.60 -31.51 -37.68
CA ALA A 143 -24.97 -32.76 -37.03
C ALA A 143 -26.44 -33.12 -37.25
N ASP A 144 -27.33 -32.14 -37.10
CA ASP A 144 -28.76 -32.30 -37.33
C ASP A 144 -29.05 -32.68 -38.81
N ALA A 145 -28.21 -32.20 -39.75
CA ALA A 145 -28.27 -32.53 -41.15
C ALA A 145 -27.51 -33.85 -41.51
N GLY A 146 -26.95 -34.54 -40.51
CA GLY A 146 -26.17 -35.80 -40.73
C GLY A 146 -24.82 -35.60 -41.43
N ARG A 147 -24.31 -34.36 -41.50
CA ARG A 147 -23.08 -34.02 -42.25
C ARG A 147 -21.80 -34.07 -41.42
N ILE A 148 -21.92 -33.99 -40.08
CA ILE A 148 -20.82 -34.10 -39.16
C ILE A 148 -21.10 -35.15 -38.08
N SER A 149 -20.02 -35.69 -37.50
CA SER A 149 -20.10 -36.73 -36.49
C SER A 149 -20.49 -36.18 -35.11
N GLN A 150 -21.04 -37.04 -34.26
CA GLN A 150 -21.30 -36.70 -32.84
C GLN A 150 -20.00 -36.36 -32.10
N LEU A 151 -18.87 -36.88 -32.51
CA LEU A 151 -17.56 -36.56 -31.93
C LEU A 151 -17.19 -35.09 -32.21
N GLU A 152 -17.33 -34.64 -33.45
CA GLU A 152 -17.05 -33.23 -33.84
C GLU A 152 -17.99 -32.27 -33.13
N LEU A 153 -19.26 -32.61 -32.96
CA LEU A 153 -20.18 -31.81 -32.16
C LEU A 153 -19.76 -31.69 -30.68
N ARG A 154 -19.27 -32.78 -30.09
CA ARG A 154 -18.71 -32.77 -28.73
C ARG A 154 -17.46 -31.90 -28.61
N VAL A 155 -16.55 -31.98 -29.59
CA VAL A 155 -15.33 -31.18 -29.66
C VAL A 155 -15.71 -29.68 -29.70
N SER A 156 -16.61 -29.29 -30.59
CA SER A 156 -17.04 -27.88 -30.68
C SER A 156 -17.74 -27.38 -29.39
N ARG A 157 -18.52 -28.23 -28.74
CA ARG A 157 -19.12 -27.92 -27.44
C ARG A 157 -18.08 -27.71 -26.35
N THR A 158 -17.04 -28.58 -26.29
CA THR A 158 -15.95 -28.46 -25.34
C THR A 158 -15.15 -27.19 -25.59
N ALA A 159 -14.90 -26.84 -26.86
CA ALA A 159 -14.26 -25.59 -27.24
C ALA A 159 -15.05 -24.36 -26.74
N LEU A 160 -16.37 -24.36 -26.86
CA LEU A 160 -17.22 -23.29 -26.33
C LEU A 160 -17.14 -23.19 -24.80
N ILE A 161 -17.17 -24.31 -24.08
CA ILE A 161 -17.05 -24.33 -22.62
C ILE A 161 -15.70 -23.74 -22.20
N ASN A 162 -14.62 -24.15 -22.87
CA ASN A 162 -13.27 -23.64 -22.60
C ASN A 162 -13.14 -22.14 -22.89
N ALA A 163 -13.74 -21.66 -23.99
CA ALA A 163 -13.74 -20.23 -24.32
C ALA A 163 -14.48 -19.42 -23.26
N ARG A 164 -15.63 -19.89 -22.77
CA ARG A 164 -16.38 -19.23 -21.68
C ARG A 164 -15.59 -19.22 -20.38
N ALA A 165 -14.93 -20.33 -20.03
CA ALA A 165 -14.06 -20.37 -18.85
C ALA A 165 -12.91 -19.35 -18.96
N ALA A 166 -12.25 -19.29 -20.12
CA ALA A 166 -11.18 -18.32 -20.38
C ALA A 166 -11.67 -16.85 -20.28
N ALA A 167 -12.91 -16.55 -20.70
CA ALA A 167 -13.49 -15.23 -20.55
C ALA A 167 -13.73 -14.86 -19.07
N VAL A 168 -14.19 -15.80 -18.25
CA VAL A 168 -14.33 -15.59 -16.80
C VAL A 168 -12.97 -15.34 -16.16
N ASP A 169 -11.94 -16.11 -16.50
CA ASP A 169 -10.59 -15.94 -15.98
C ASP A 169 -9.98 -14.60 -16.40
N ALA A 170 -10.22 -14.14 -17.62
CA ALA A 170 -9.78 -12.83 -18.09
C ALA A 170 -10.43 -11.70 -17.28
N ARG A 171 -11.75 -11.76 -17.02
CA ARG A 171 -12.45 -10.78 -16.19
C ARG A 171 -11.97 -10.80 -14.74
N LEU A 172 -11.77 -11.98 -14.17
CA LEU A 172 -11.22 -12.10 -12.82
C LEU A 172 -9.80 -11.49 -12.72
N SER A 173 -8.98 -11.70 -13.73
CA SER A 173 -7.64 -11.11 -13.81
C SER A 173 -7.69 -9.59 -13.89
N ARG A 174 -8.67 -9.02 -14.61
CA ARG A 174 -8.90 -7.58 -14.66
C ARG A 174 -9.29 -7.03 -13.29
N VAL A 175 -10.25 -7.65 -12.61
CA VAL A 175 -10.69 -7.26 -11.27
C VAL A 175 -9.51 -7.27 -10.28
N ARG A 176 -8.64 -8.29 -10.36
CA ARG A 176 -7.43 -8.34 -9.54
C ARG A 176 -6.49 -7.18 -9.83
N ALA A 177 -6.26 -6.86 -11.10
CA ALA A 177 -5.42 -5.72 -11.49
C ALA A 177 -5.99 -4.37 -11.00
N GLU A 178 -7.30 -4.19 -10.99
CA GLU A 178 -7.98 -3.01 -10.45
C GLU A 178 -7.81 -2.91 -8.92
N ILE A 179 -7.96 -4.03 -8.21
CA ILE A 179 -7.73 -4.09 -6.76
C ILE A 179 -6.28 -3.75 -6.41
N ASP A 180 -5.32 -4.31 -7.15
CA ASP A 180 -3.90 -4.04 -6.94
C ASP A 180 -3.58 -2.56 -7.13
N LEU A 181 -4.09 -1.94 -8.19
CA LEU A 181 -3.93 -0.49 -8.41
C LEU A 181 -4.57 0.33 -7.29
N ALA A 182 -5.81 0.02 -6.91
CA ALA A 182 -6.51 0.70 -5.82
C ALA A 182 -5.74 0.61 -4.49
N ARG A 183 -5.17 -0.55 -4.19
CA ARG A 183 -4.35 -0.78 -3.00
C ARG A 183 -3.09 0.09 -2.99
N LEU A 184 -2.38 0.18 -4.13
CA LEU A 184 -1.18 1.01 -4.27
C LEU A 184 -1.51 2.51 -4.10
N GLU A 185 -2.69 2.93 -4.53
CA GLU A 185 -3.17 4.31 -4.39
C GLU A 185 -3.82 4.60 -3.02
N GLY A 186 -3.95 3.61 -2.15
CA GLY A 186 -4.57 3.76 -0.83
C GLY A 186 -6.07 4.06 -0.88
N ARG A 187 -6.75 3.71 -1.98
CA ARG A 187 -8.20 3.88 -2.14
C ARG A 187 -8.93 2.55 -2.01
N ALA A 188 -10.20 2.60 -1.65
CA ALA A 188 -11.04 1.41 -1.68
C ALA A 188 -11.34 1.01 -3.14
N PRO A 189 -11.21 -0.28 -3.50
CA PRO A 189 -11.61 -0.76 -4.81
C PRO A 189 -13.15 -0.60 -4.95
N PHE A 190 -13.61 -0.31 -6.15
CA PHE A 190 -15.06 -0.25 -6.50
C PHE A 190 -15.89 0.84 -5.78
N GLN A 191 -15.30 1.88 -5.22
CA GLN A 191 -16.06 3.07 -4.85
C GLN A 191 -16.45 3.80 -6.14
N GLY A 192 -17.63 3.42 -6.66
CA GLY A 192 -18.31 4.19 -7.68
C GLY A 192 -18.71 5.54 -7.09
N ASN A 193 -18.61 6.59 -7.87
CA ASN A 193 -19.19 7.90 -7.55
C ASN A 193 -20.66 7.72 -7.17
N SER A 194 -20.98 7.95 -5.90
CA SER A 194 -22.33 8.26 -5.46
C SER A 194 -22.61 9.73 -5.76
#